data_1339d04839b8801f63590a573b161163
#
_entry.id   1339d04839b8801f63590a573b161163
#
_cell.length_a   1.000
_cell.length_b   1.000
_cell.length_c   1.000
_cell.angle_alpha   90.00
_cell.angle_beta   90.00
_cell.angle_gamma   90.00
#
_symmetry.space_group_name_H-M   'P 1'
#
loop_
_entity.id
_entity.type
_entity.pdbx_description
1 polymer ?
#
loop_
_entity_poly.entity_id
_entity_poly.type
_entity_poly.pdbx_seq_one_letter_code
_entity_poly.pdbx_strand_id
1 'polypeptide(L)'
;MDSLLSICDIKEEVSYIIDLAIKIKAGEVEDKPLEGKTLAMIFQKSSTRTRVSFDVGMYQLGGRGIFLSSSDLQMGRGEPISDTAKVLSRFVDGIMIRAIEHQDVVELAKYSDVPVISGLTNLEHPCQALADMLTVKEHFGSFENKKICFVGDGNNVCNSLLLIAPLLGMDMSVACPKGYEPCEDILKIANEYANENNTEITVSDNINVALDNVDIVYTDVWVSMGDEAEKAQREKDLSHYQVNQKLMDIANDGAIFMHCLPAVRGQEVSAEVIDGSQSVVYDQAENRLHAQKAILYHYLK
;
A
#
# COMPACT_ATOMS: atom_id res chain seq x y z
N MET A 1 10.94 19.44 3.44
CA MET A 1 11.06 18.85 2.09
C MET A 1 9.90 17.88 1.94
N ASP A 2 9.28 17.83 0.77
CA ASP A 2 8.10 16.99 0.57
C ASP A 2 8.52 15.51 0.62
N SER A 3 7.73 14.70 1.31
CA SER A 3 7.99 13.28 1.58
C SER A 3 6.68 12.50 1.46
N LEU A 4 6.76 11.20 1.21
CA LEU A 4 5.60 10.31 1.18
C LEU A 4 5.61 9.43 2.43
N LEU A 5 4.95 9.84 3.48
CA LEU A 5 4.83 9.08 4.73
C LEU A 5 3.46 8.42 4.84
N SER A 6 2.44 9.10 4.30
CA SER A 6 1.02 8.74 4.31
C SER A 6 0.38 9.07 2.96
N ILE A 7 -0.78 8.49 2.66
CA ILE A 7 -1.63 8.92 1.53
C ILE A 7 -2.08 10.38 1.71
N CYS A 8 -2.18 10.84 2.95
CA CYS A 8 -2.55 12.24 3.24
C CYS A 8 -1.55 13.25 2.66
N ASP A 9 -0.26 12.89 2.56
CA ASP A 9 0.79 13.78 2.05
C ASP A 9 0.66 14.06 0.54
N ILE A 10 -0.05 13.19 -0.17
CA ILE A 10 -0.24 13.27 -1.63
C ILE A 10 -1.72 13.43 -2.02
N LYS A 11 -2.56 13.95 -1.11
CA LYS A 11 -4.00 14.11 -1.33
C LYS A 11 -4.33 14.70 -2.71
N GLU A 12 -3.64 15.77 -3.10
CA GLU A 12 -3.88 16.48 -4.35
C GLU A 12 -3.14 15.85 -5.56
N GLU A 13 -2.15 14.98 -5.31
CA GLU A 13 -1.29 14.40 -6.34
C GLU A 13 -1.60 12.93 -6.65
N VAL A 14 -2.53 12.27 -5.94
CA VAL A 14 -2.84 10.84 -6.12
C VAL A 14 -3.12 10.51 -7.59
N SER A 15 -4.04 11.24 -8.22
CA SER A 15 -4.40 11.01 -9.62
C SER A 15 -3.21 11.24 -10.56
N TYR A 16 -2.43 12.30 -10.32
CA TYR A 16 -1.22 12.60 -11.10
C TYR A 16 -0.18 11.48 -11.01
N ILE A 17 0.07 10.95 -9.80
CA ILE A 17 1.07 9.87 -9.59
C ILE A 17 0.62 8.58 -10.29
N ILE A 18 -0.68 8.25 -10.28
CA ILE A 18 -1.23 7.09 -10.99
C ILE A 18 -1.08 7.27 -12.51
N ASP A 19 -1.45 8.44 -13.05
CA ASP A 19 -1.31 8.73 -14.48
C ASP A 19 0.17 8.74 -14.92
N LEU A 20 1.06 9.23 -14.06
CA LEU A 20 2.51 9.16 -14.29
C LEU A 20 2.99 7.71 -14.31
N ALA A 21 2.49 6.84 -13.43
CA ALA A 21 2.83 5.42 -13.42
C ALA A 21 2.41 4.72 -14.74
N ILE A 22 1.22 5.05 -15.27
CA ILE A 22 0.75 4.57 -16.59
C ILE A 22 1.71 5.00 -17.69
N LYS A 23 2.08 6.27 -17.75
CA LYS A 23 3.02 6.81 -18.74
C LYS A 23 4.40 6.16 -18.65
N ILE A 24 4.90 5.96 -17.43
CA ILE A 24 6.18 5.28 -17.19
C ILE A 24 6.12 3.82 -17.66
N LYS A 25 5.01 3.12 -17.38
CA LYS A 25 4.79 1.75 -17.81
C LYS A 25 4.73 1.64 -19.35
N ALA A 26 4.10 2.63 -20.00
CA ALA A 26 4.03 2.73 -21.46
C ALA A 26 5.35 3.19 -22.14
N GLY A 27 6.36 3.62 -21.38
CA GLY A 27 7.61 4.16 -21.92
C GLY A 27 7.47 5.59 -22.50
N GLU A 28 6.48 6.34 -22.05
CA GLU A 28 6.17 7.69 -22.55
C GLU A 28 6.85 8.81 -21.77
N VAL A 29 7.83 8.48 -20.93
CA VAL A 29 8.61 9.43 -20.15
C VAL A 29 10.06 9.47 -20.61
N GLU A 30 10.78 10.52 -20.19
CA GLU A 30 12.21 10.71 -20.41
C GLU A 30 13.02 9.44 -20.04
N ASP A 31 13.98 9.09 -20.87
CA ASP A 31 14.92 8.01 -20.56
C ASP A 31 15.86 8.45 -19.42
N LYS A 32 16.02 7.58 -18.40
CA LYS A 32 16.92 7.77 -17.26
C LYS A 32 16.76 9.10 -16.50
N PRO A 33 15.54 9.49 -16.09
CA PRO A 33 15.30 10.77 -15.41
C PRO A 33 16.02 10.91 -14.06
N LEU A 34 16.50 9.81 -13.48
CA LEU A 34 17.23 9.77 -12.21
C LEU A 34 18.72 9.43 -12.38
N GLU A 35 19.31 9.75 -13.55
CA GLU A 35 20.75 9.50 -13.77
C GLU A 35 21.60 10.21 -12.71
N GLY A 36 22.48 9.45 -12.06
CA GLY A 36 23.35 9.93 -10.98
C GLY A 36 22.71 9.99 -9.60
N LYS A 37 21.40 9.77 -9.47
CA LYS A 37 20.68 9.76 -8.19
C LYS A 37 20.87 8.46 -7.43
N THR A 38 20.92 8.56 -6.11
CA THR A 38 21.06 7.42 -5.18
C THR A 38 19.92 7.42 -4.17
N LEU A 39 19.27 6.28 -3.98
CA LEU A 39 18.25 6.02 -2.97
C LEU A 39 18.81 5.10 -1.88
N ALA A 40 18.83 5.54 -0.63
CA ALA A 40 19.05 4.66 0.52
C ALA A 40 17.75 3.91 0.85
N MET A 41 17.81 2.58 0.95
CA MET A 41 16.63 1.75 1.23
C MET A 41 16.80 1.04 2.56
N ILE A 42 16.22 1.59 3.64
CA ILE A 42 16.29 1.06 5.01
C ILE A 42 15.19 0.05 5.24
N PHE A 43 15.56 -1.13 5.76
CA PHE A 43 14.62 -2.20 6.07
C PHE A 43 14.76 -2.64 7.53
N GLN A 44 13.76 -2.34 8.37
CA GLN A 44 13.64 -2.91 9.72
C GLN A 44 13.05 -4.32 9.67
N LYS A 45 12.27 -4.65 8.64
CA LYS A 45 11.75 -6.00 8.36
C LYS A 45 11.98 -6.39 6.90
N SER A 46 12.20 -7.67 6.66
CA SER A 46 12.46 -8.23 5.32
C SER A 46 11.26 -8.04 4.39
N SER A 47 11.54 -7.75 3.12
CA SER A 47 10.53 -7.72 2.05
C SER A 47 11.19 -7.97 0.70
N THR A 48 10.79 -9.03 0.04
CA THR A 48 11.26 -9.33 -1.33
C THR A 48 10.70 -8.32 -2.33
N ARG A 49 9.36 -8.13 -2.33
CA ARG A 49 8.67 -7.26 -3.30
C ARG A 49 9.13 -5.82 -3.20
N THR A 50 9.11 -5.22 -2.01
CA THR A 50 9.51 -3.83 -1.81
C THR A 50 10.98 -3.61 -2.18
N ARG A 51 11.87 -4.53 -1.77
CA ARG A 51 13.30 -4.43 -2.10
C ARG A 51 13.53 -4.48 -3.60
N VAL A 52 13.02 -5.52 -4.26
CA VAL A 52 13.26 -5.73 -5.70
C VAL A 52 12.63 -4.61 -6.53
N SER A 53 11.39 -4.20 -6.22
CA SER A 53 10.70 -3.18 -7.00
C SER A 53 11.34 -1.79 -6.89
N PHE A 54 11.82 -1.37 -5.72
CA PHE A 54 12.58 -0.12 -5.59
C PHE A 54 13.95 -0.18 -6.24
N ASP A 55 14.70 -1.27 -6.06
CA ASP A 55 16.03 -1.45 -6.64
C ASP A 55 15.98 -1.46 -8.18
N VAL A 56 15.08 -2.28 -8.75
CA VAL A 56 14.84 -2.34 -10.20
C VAL A 56 14.27 -1.01 -10.70
N GLY A 57 13.36 -0.37 -9.96
CA GLY A 57 12.80 0.94 -10.31
C GLY A 57 13.87 2.02 -10.42
N MET A 58 14.75 2.14 -9.45
CA MET A 58 15.90 3.05 -9.49
C MET A 58 16.80 2.76 -10.70
N TYR A 59 17.16 1.48 -10.91
CA TYR A 59 17.99 1.08 -12.05
C TYR A 59 17.36 1.46 -13.40
N GLN A 60 16.07 1.18 -13.59
CA GLN A 60 15.35 1.48 -14.83
C GLN A 60 15.22 2.99 -15.09
N LEU A 61 15.17 3.79 -14.03
CA LEU A 61 15.14 5.26 -14.11
C LEU A 61 16.55 5.88 -14.21
N GLY A 62 17.62 5.08 -14.26
CA GLY A 62 19.02 5.52 -14.40
C GLY A 62 19.72 5.82 -13.09
N GLY A 63 19.05 5.65 -11.96
CA GLY A 63 19.60 5.84 -10.62
C GLY A 63 20.15 4.55 -10.00
N ARG A 64 20.43 4.61 -8.69
CA ARG A 64 20.97 3.50 -7.91
C ARG A 64 20.23 3.35 -6.59
N GLY A 65 19.84 2.11 -6.21
CA GLY A 65 19.39 1.73 -4.88
C GLY A 65 20.54 1.19 -4.04
N ILE A 66 20.58 1.55 -2.74
CA ILE A 66 21.48 0.96 -1.74
C ILE A 66 20.64 0.29 -0.68
N PHE A 67 20.70 -1.03 -0.59
CA PHE A 67 20.01 -1.78 0.46
C PHE A 67 20.72 -1.65 1.80
N LEU A 68 19.98 -1.28 2.83
CA LEU A 68 20.44 -1.09 4.20
C LEU A 68 19.54 -1.88 5.16
N SER A 69 20.04 -3.00 5.68
CA SER A 69 19.36 -3.72 6.77
C SER A 69 19.55 -2.97 8.09
N SER A 70 18.48 -2.79 8.87
CA SER A 70 18.62 -2.17 10.21
C SER A 70 19.57 -2.95 11.14
N SER A 71 19.73 -4.26 10.94
CA SER A 71 20.71 -5.07 11.68
C SER A 71 22.17 -4.69 11.39
N ASP A 72 22.43 -4.08 10.23
CA ASP A 72 23.75 -3.68 9.79
C ASP A 72 24.01 -2.18 10.05
N LEU A 73 22.95 -1.42 10.36
CA LEU A 73 23.02 0.01 10.67
C LEU A 73 23.24 0.24 12.17
N GLN A 74 23.82 1.40 12.51
CA GLN A 74 23.97 1.82 13.91
C GLN A 74 22.62 2.16 14.55
N MET A 75 21.60 2.56 13.77
CA MET A 75 20.22 2.75 14.21
C MET A 75 19.66 1.50 14.92
N GLY A 76 19.96 0.30 14.43
CA GLY A 76 19.64 -0.97 15.11
C GLY A 76 20.44 -1.23 16.38
N ARG A 77 21.44 -0.38 16.69
CA ARG A 77 22.34 -0.49 17.86
C ARG A 77 22.25 0.72 18.80
N GLY A 78 21.19 1.53 18.66
CA GLY A 78 20.89 2.64 19.55
C GLY A 78 21.35 4.03 19.06
N GLU A 79 21.79 4.17 17.80
CA GLU A 79 21.97 5.49 17.19
C GLU A 79 20.60 6.15 17.02
N PRO A 80 20.42 7.42 17.40
CA PRO A 80 19.17 8.14 17.16
C PRO A 80 18.81 8.21 15.66
N ILE A 81 17.52 8.06 15.35
CA ILE A 81 17.01 8.17 13.96
C ILE A 81 17.40 9.52 13.35
N SER A 82 17.38 10.58 14.15
CA SER A 82 17.78 11.94 13.74
C SER A 82 19.24 12.03 13.22
N ASP A 83 20.14 11.24 13.78
CA ASP A 83 21.56 11.27 13.37
C ASP A 83 21.74 10.48 12.07
N THR A 84 21.09 9.30 11.98
CA THR A 84 21.04 8.52 10.73
C THR A 84 20.45 9.36 9.59
N ALA A 85 19.35 10.10 9.83
CA ALA A 85 18.72 10.98 8.83
C ALA A 85 19.69 12.05 8.32
N LYS A 86 20.32 12.79 9.21
CA LYS A 86 21.26 13.87 8.87
C LYS A 86 22.50 13.37 8.12
N VAL A 87 23.01 12.20 8.49
CA VAL A 87 24.19 11.61 7.83
C VAL A 87 23.80 11.12 6.43
N LEU A 88 22.73 10.35 6.29
CA LEU A 88 22.30 9.83 5.00
C LEU A 88 21.93 10.94 4.03
N SER A 89 21.28 12.01 4.49
CA SER A 89 20.94 13.17 3.65
C SER A 89 22.14 13.84 2.98
N ARG A 90 23.37 13.59 3.47
CA ARG A 90 24.61 14.11 2.86
C ARG A 90 25.23 13.17 1.83
N PHE A 91 24.71 11.94 1.74
CA PHE A 91 25.27 10.90 0.88
C PHE A 91 24.36 10.48 -0.26
N VAL A 92 23.03 10.66 -0.09
CA VAL A 92 22.02 10.17 -1.03
C VAL A 92 21.03 11.27 -1.40
N ASP A 93 20.24 11.03 -2.45
CA ASP A 93 19.23 11.98 -2.95
C ASP A 93 17.84 11.70 -2.40
N GLY A 94 17.62 10.56 -1.77
CA GLY A 94 16.36 10.19 -1.11
C GLY A 94 16.55 8.98 -0.20
N ILE A 95 15.60 8.79 0.71
CA ILE A 95 15.60 7.68 1.65
C ILE A 95 14.24 6.97 1.54
N MET A 96 14.24 5.67 1.28
CA MET A 96 13.07 4.82 1.47
C MET A 96 13.25 4.03 2.78
N ILE A 97 12.20 3.96 3.58
CA ILE A 97 12.22 3.16 4.81
C ILE A 97 11.00 2.26 4.91
N ARG A 98 11.24 0.98 5.20
CA ARG A 98 10.22 0.02 5.66
C ARG A 98 10.42 -0.17 7.16
N ALA A 99 9.59 0.50 7.95
CA ALA A 99 9.68 0.53 9.41
C ALA A 99 8.60 -0.36 10.06
N ILE A 100 8.79 -0.64 11.35
CA ILE A 100 7.77 -1.24 12.20
C ILE A 100 6.80 -0.14 12.63
N GLU A 101 7.32 0.87 13.30
CA GLU A 101 6.51 1.96 13.84
C GLU A 101 6.43 3.14 12.84
N HIS A 102 5.23 3.68 12.65
CA HIS A 102 5.03 4.84 11.78
C HIS A 102 5.80 6.06 12.27
N GLN A 103 5.93 6.21 13.59
CA GLN A 103 6.66 7.31 14.21
C GLN A 103 8.14 7.35 13.80
N ASP A 104 8.77 6.19 13.53
CA ASP A 104 10.17 6.14 13.05
C ASP A 104 10.33 6.81 11.69
N VAL A 105 9.32 6.65 10.81
CA VAL A 105 9.30 7.28 9.49
C VAL A 105 9.10 8.78 9.61
N VAL A 106 8.19 9.21 10.48
CA VAL A 106 7.93 10.63 10.76
C VAL A 106 9.19 11.31 11.33
N GLU A 107 9.88 10.66 12.28
CA GLU A 107 11.11 11.19 12.84
C GLU A 107 12.24 11.25 11.79
N LEU A 108 12.40 10.22 10.96
CA LEU A 108 13.39 10.22 9.88
C LEU A 108 13.14 11.38 8.91
N ALA A 109 11.90 11.58 8.48
CA ALA A 109 11.54 12.67 7.57
C ALA A 109 11.76 14.06 8.19
N LYS A 110 11.46 14.21 9.48
CA LYS A 110 11.66 15.48 10.22
C LYS A 110 13.11 15.97 10.21
N TYR A 111 14.08 15.05 10.25
CA TYR A 111 15.49 15.38 10.34
C TYR A 111 16.27 15.15 9.03
N SER A 112 15.58 14.71 7.98
CA SER A 112 16.16 14.50 6.65
C SER A 112 16.16 15.80 5.83
N ASP A 113 17.25 16.07 5.11
CA ASP A 113 17.37 17.14 4.13
C ASP A 113 17.02 16.63 2.69
N VAL A 114 16.65 15.35 2.55
CA VAL A 114 16.22 14.74 1.29
C VAL A 114 14.85 14.08 1.48
N PRO A 115 14.07 13.83 0.38
CA PRO A 115 12.77 13.19 0.48
C PRO A 115 12.83 11.83 1.18
N VAL A 116 11.84 11.55 2.03
CA VAL A 116 11.64 10.26 2.68
C VAL A 116 10.38 9.58 2.12
N ILE A 117 10.49 8.32 1.74
CA ILE A 117 9.41 7.52 1.17
C ILE A 117 9.11 6.35 2.12
N SER A 118 7.90 6.29 2.64
CA SER A 118 7.42 5.15 3.43
C SER A 118 7.20 3.93 2.54
N GLY A 119 7.99 2.89 2.75
CA GLY A 119 7.82 1.59 2.09
C GLY A 119 6.73 0.73 2.72
N LEU A 120 6.46 0.91 4.00
CA LEU A 120 5.39 0.34 4.83
C LEU A 120 5.66 0.64 6.30
N THR A 121 4.61 0.80 7.08
CA THR A 121 4.64 0.82 8.56
C THR A 121 3.47 0.00 9.13
N ASN A 122 3.35 -0.05 10.46
CA ASN A 122 2.18 -0.63 11.14
C ASN A 122 0.88 0.15 10.85
N LEU A 123 0.95 1.41 10.46
CA LEU A 123 -0.22 2.27 10.22
C LEU A 123 -0.67 2.27 8.75
N GLU A 124 0.26 2.35 7.80
CA GLU A 124 -0.04 2.53 6.38
C GLU A 124 0.94 1.79 5.44
N HIS A 125 0.47 1.58 4.20
CA HIS A 125 1.28 1.10 3.07
C HIS A 125 1.00 1.92 1.79
N PRO A 126 1.41 3.20 1.73
CA PRO A 126 1.03 4.12 0.64
C PRO A 126 1.49 3.62 -0.75
N CYS A 127 2.69 3.04 -0.85
CA CYS A 127 3.19 2.46 -2.10
C CYS A 127 2.35 1.29 -2.62
N GLN A 128 1.70 0.53 -1.73
CA GLN A 128 0.78 -0.53 -2.12
C GLN A 128 -0.53 0.06 -2.64
N ALA A 129 -1.14 0.97 -1.89
CA ALA A 129 -2.40 1.58 -2.28
C ALA A 129 -2.32 2.28 -3.66
N LEU A 130 -1.21 2.96 -3.96
CA LEU A 130 -0.97 3.52 -5.30
C LEU A 130 -0.88 2.46 -6.39
N ALA A 131 -0.22 1.32 -6.12
CA ALA A 131 -0.15 0.20 -7.07
C ALA A 131 -1.52 -0.49 -7.25
N ASP A 132 -2.32 -0.56 -6.18
CA ASP A 132 -3.67 -1.09 -6.21
C ASP A 132 -4.57 -0.23 -7.10
N MET A 133 -4.52 1.08 -6.91
CA MET A 133 -5.31 2.01 -7.73
C MET A 133 -4.83 2.06 -9.19
N LEU A 134 -3.54 1.92 -9.45
CA LEU A 134 -3.03 1.72 -10.81
C LEU A 134 -3.65 0.47 -11.46
N THR A 135 -3.72 -0.65 -10.73
CA THR A 135 -4.32 -1.90 -11.22
C THR A 135 -5.81 -1.74 -11.49
N VAL A 136 -6.54 -1.08 -10.58
CA VAL A 136 -7.96 -0.75 -10.77
C VAL A 136 -8.17 0.09 -12.03
N LYS A 137 -7.33 1.14 -12.22
CA LYS A 137 -7.38 2.01 -13.40
C LYS A 137 -7.11 1.26 -14.70
N GLU A 138 -6.14 0.36 -14.72
CA GLU A 138 -5.82 -0.47 -15.90
C GLU A 138 -6.94 -1.45 -16.24
N HIS A 139 -7.58 -2.04 -15.22
CA HIS A 139 -8.62 -3.04 -15.41
C HIS A 139 -9.96 -2.41 -15.83
N PHE A 140 -10.40 -1.36 -15.16
CA PHE A 140 -11.72 -0.75 -15.38
C PHE A 140 -11.69 0.52 -16.25
N GLY A 141 -10.51 1.11 -16.51
CA GLY A 141 -10.34 2.36 -17.26
C GLY A 141 -10.72 3.62 -16.47
N SER A 142 -11.53 3.51 -15.41
CA SER A 142 -12.00 4.62 -14.58
C SER A 142 -12.21 4.17 -13.14
N PHE A 143 -12.17 5.11 -12.21
CA PHE A 143 -12.59 4.92 -10.81
C PHE A 143 -14.07 5.23 -10.58
N GLU A 144 -14.70 5.92 -11.53
CA GLU A 144 -16.05 6.42 -11.41
C GLU A 144 -17.06 5.29 -11.20
N ASN A 145 -17.92 5.45 -10.17
CA ASN A 145 -18.94 4.48 -9.75
C ASN A 145 -18.36 3.09 -9.39
N LYS A 146 -17.11 3.04 -8.92
CA LYS A 146 -16.48 1.81 -8.44
C LYS A 146 -16.53 1.74 -6.93
N LYS A 147 -16.70 0.52 -6.42
CA LYS A 147 -16.68 0.22 -4.99
C LYS A 147 -15.67 -0.87 -4.68
N ILE A 148 -14.83 -0.61 -3.69
CA ILE A 148 -13.87 -1.60 -3.15
C ILE A 148 -14.34 -2.07 -1.78
N CYS A 149 -14.30 -3.39 -1.54
CA CYS A 149 -14.52 -3.98 -0.22
C CYS A 149 -13.24 -4.64 0.27
N PHE A 150 -12.76 -4.21 1.44
CA PHE A 150 -11.71 -4.91 2.17
C PHE A 150 -12.34 -5.91 3.14
N VAL A 151 -11.91 -7.18 3.08
CA VAL A 151 -12.45 -8.27 3.89
C VAL A 151 -11.38 -8.83 4.81
N GLY A 152 -11.58 -8.75 6.12
CA GLY A 152 -10.66 -9.31 7.11
C GLY A 152 -10.25 -8.34 8.22
N ASP A 153 -8.97 -8.29 8.54
CA ASP A 153 -8.38 -7.42 9.57
C ASP A 153 -8.17 -6.00 9.03
N GLY A 154 -8.70 -4.98 9.70
CA GLY A 154 -8.55 -3.57 9.34
C GLY A 154 -7.12 -3.04 9.52
N ASN A 155 -6.16 -3.67 8.87
CA ASN A 155 -4.73 -3.44 8.99
C ASN A 155 -4.22 -2.19 8.23
N ASN A 156 -2.91 -2.03 8.15
CA ASN A 156 -2.25 -0.91 7.47
C ASN A 156 -2.56 -0.80 5.97
N VAL A 157 -2.82 -1.90 5.27
CA VAL A 157 -3.24 -1.89 3.86
C VAL A 157 -4.68 -1.37 3.75
N CYS A 158 -5.57 -1.86 4.61
CA CYS A 158 -6.94 -1.36 4.73
C CYS A 158 -6.96 0.15 5.01
N ASN A 159 -6.12 0.62 5.95
CA ASN A 159 -5.98 2.04 6.28
C ASN A 159 -5.60 2.89 5.07
N SER A 160 -4.62 2.46 4.28
CA SER A 160 -4.22 3.21 3.09
C SER A 160 -5.28 3.17 1.98
N LEU A 161 -6.02 2.07 1.84
CA LEU A 161 -7.13 1.99 0.90
C LEU A 161 -8.29 2.90 1.31
N LEU A 162 -8.61 2.99 2.62
CA LEU A 162 -9.61 3.92 3.16
C LEU A 162 -9.29 5.38 2.85
N LEU A 163 -8.02 5.75 2.86
CA LEU A 163 -7.60 7.11 2.52
C LEU A 163 -7.64 7.38 1.01
N ILE A 164 -7.17 6.43 0.18
CA ILE A 164 -6.99 6.68 -1.25
C ILE A 164 -8.27 6.53 -2.07
N ALA A 165 -9.16 5.58 -1.72
CA ALA A 165 -10.37 5.31 -2.50
C ALA A 165 -11.29 6.54 -2.63
N PRO A 166 -11.66 7.24 -1.54
CA PRO A 166 -12.51 8.42 -1.65
C PRO A 166 -11.84 9.58 -2.41
N LEU A 167 -10.52 9.74 -2.35
CA LEU A 167 -9.79 10.77 -3.13
C LEU A 167 -9.91 10.55 -4.65
N LEU A 168 -10.18 9.33 -5.06
CA LEU A 168 -10.39 8.94 -6.46
C LEU A 168 -11.87 8.81 -6.85
N GLY A 169 -12.80 9.19 -5.95
CA GLY A 169 -14.23 9.12 -6.19
C GLY A 169 -14.81 7.70 -6.12
N MET A 170 -14.15 6.79 -5.37
CA MET A 170 -14.61 5.41 -5.16
C MET A 170 -15.28 5.27 -3.80
N ASP A 171 -16.36 4.49 -3.76
CA ASP A 171 -16.91 4.02 -2.49
C ASP A 171 -16.03 2.92 -1.89
N MET A 172 -16.02 2.82 -0.55
CA MET A 172 -15.30 1.75 0.12
C MET A 172 -16.12 1.14 1.25
N SER A 173 -16.06 -0.20 1.34
CA SER A 173 -16.58 -0.93 2.49
C SER A 173 -15.50 -1.79 3.13
N VAL A 174 -15.66 -2.03 4.43
CA VAL A 174 -14.80 -2.94 5.20
C VAL A 174 -15.68 -3.97 5.88
N ALA A 175 -15.44 -5.24 5.59
CA ALA A 175 -16.05 -6.37 6.27
C ALA A 175 -15.08 -6.92 7.30
N CYS A 176 -15.28 -6.65 8.58
CA CYS A 176 -14.41 -7.11 9.65
C CYS A 176 -15.20 -7.48 10.91
N PRO A 177 -14.75 -8.46 11.73
CA PRO A 177 -15.35 -8.72 13.02
C PRO A 177 -15.03 -7.62 14.02
N LYS A 178 -15.83 -7.52 15.08
CA LYS A 178 -15.57 -6.58 16.17
C LYS A 178 -14.20 -6.80 16.81
N GLY A 179 -13.46 -5.73 17.01
CA GLY A 179 -12.10 -5.73 17.52
C GLY A 179 -11.02 -5.80 16.44
N TYR A 180 -11.42 -5.87 15.16
CA TYR A 180 -10.55 -5.87 13.98
C TYR A 180 -10.88 -4.71 13.03
N GLU A 181 -11.52 -3.66 13.57
CA GLU A 181 -11.85 -2.46 12.79
C GLU A 181 -10.57 -1.69 12.41
N PRO A 182 -10.60 -0.95 11.30
CA PRO A 182 -9.50 -0.04 10.92
C PRO A 182 -9.21 1.00 11.99
N CYS A 183 -8.03 1.60 11.93
CA CYS A 183 -7.63 2.67 12.84
C CYS A 183 -8.67 3.82 12.86
N GLU A 184 -9.15 4.18 14.06
CA GLU A 184 -10.20 5.18 14.24
C GLU A 184 -9.81 6.56 13.68
N ASP A 185 -8.55 6.98 13.85
CA ASP A 185 -8.06 8.26 13.33
C ASP A 185 -8.02 8.25 11.79
N ILE A 186 -7.65 7.12 11.18
CA ILE A 186 -7.69 6.96 9.72
C ILE A 186 -9.13 6.97 9.20
N LEU A 187 -10.05 6.26 9.86
CA LEU A 187 -11.48 6.28 9.49
C LEU A 187 -12.07 7.70 9.53
N LYS A 188 -11.67 8.50 10.51
CA LYS A 188 -12.12 9.88 10.63
C LYS A 188 -11.66 10.72 9.44
N ILE A 189 -10.36 10.67 9.08
CA ILE A 189 -9.80 11.38 7.92
C ILE A 189 -10.46 10.87 6.62
N ALA A 190 -10.60 9.55 6.47
CA ALA A 190 -11.20 8.94 5.29
C ALA A 190 -12.66 9.38 5.10
N ASN A 191 -13.44 9.50 6.17
CA ASN A 191 -14.81 10.03 6.11
C ASN A 191 -14.85 11.53 5.74
N GLU A 192 -13.85 12.33 6.15
CA GLU A 192 -13.71 13.71 5.67
C GLU A 192 -13.50 13.73 4.16
N TYR A 193 -12.58 12.90 3.63
CA TYR A 193 -12.34 12.77 2.19
C TYR A 193 -13.57 12.25 1.42
N ALA A 194 -14.30 11.29 1.99
CA ALA A 194 -15.51 10.77 1.39
C ALA A 194 -16.59 11.86 1.26
N ASN A 195 -16.78 12.68 2.29
CA ASN A 195 -17.71 13.80 2.26
C ASN A 195 -17.30 14.87 1.22
N GLU A 196 -16.01 15.18 1.09
CA GLU A 196 -15.50 16.14 0.10
C GLU A 196 -15.71 15.64 -1.34
N ASN A 197 -15.64 14.34 -1.58
CA ASN A 197 -15.67 13.73 -2.91
C ASN A 197 -17.02 13.04 -3.24
N ASN A 198 -18.04 13.17 -2.37
CA ASN A 198 -19.37 12.56 -2.51
C ASN A 198 -19.31 11.03 -2.67
N THR A 199 -18.48 10.37 -1.88
CA THR A 199 -18.37 8.91 -1.78
C THR A 199 -18.81 8.41 -0.41
N GLU A 200 -18.98 7.10 -0.26
CA GLU A 200 -19.43 6.47 0.98
C GLU A 200 -18.38 5.50 1.53
N ILE A 201 -18.18 5.54 2.86
CA ILE A 201 -17.39 4.54 3.60
C ILE A 201 -18.30 3.80 4.56
N THR A 202 -18.29 2.46 4.48
CA THR A 202 -19.07 1.58 5.36
C THR A 202 -18.16 0.58 6.05
N VAL A 203 -18.25 0.47 7.39
CA VAL A 203 -17.60 -0.60 8.17
C VAL A 203 -18.68 -1.48 8.77
N SER A 204 -18.63 -2.80 8.53
CA SER A 204 -19.67 -3.73 8.96
C SER A 204 -19.10 -5.10 9.33
N ASP A 205 -19.68 -5.73 10.37
CA ASP A 205 -19.46 -7.14 10.68
C ASP A 205 -20.32 -8.07 9.82
N ASN A 206 -21.28 -7.51 9.06
CA ASN A 206 -22.11 -8.25 8.11
C ASN A 206 -21.48 -8.23 6.71
N ILE A 207 -20.87 -9.34 6.33
CA ILE A 207 -20.17 -9.52 5.04
C ILE A 207 -21.10 -9.24 3.84
N ASN A 208 -22.37 -9.67 3.90
CA ASN A 208 -23.30 -9.45 2.79
C ASN A 208 -23.61 -7.97 2.56
N VAL A 209 -23.66 -7.18 3.64
CA VAL A 209 -23.86 -5.73 3.54
C VAL A 209 -22.61 -5.05 2.97
N ALA A 210 -21.44 -5.50 3.39
CA ALA A 210 -20.19 -4.90 2.93
C ALA A 210 -19.88 -5.22 1.45
N LEU A 211 -20.22 -6.43 0.99
CA LEU A 211 -19.98 -6.89 -0.39
C LEU A 211 -21.08 -6.48 -1.39
N ASP A 212 -22.15 -5.82 -0.94
CA ASP A 212 -23.21 -5.36 -1.82
C ASP A 212 -22.72 -4.31 -2.82
N ASN A 213 -22.96 -4.55 -4.12
CA ASN A 213 -22.53 -3.69 -5.24
C ASN A 213 -21.01 -3.44 -5.33
N VAL A 214 -20.18 -4.40 -4.93
CA VAL A 214 -18.71 -4.29 -4.95
C VAL A 214 -18.12 -4.72 -6.28
N ASP A 215 -17.20 -3.93 -6.82
CA ASP A 215 -16.42 -4.23 -8.05
C ASP A 215 -15.04 -4.82 -7.73
N ILE A 216 -14.49 -4.53 -6.56
CA ILE A 216 -13.16 -4.98 -6.15
C ILE A 216 -13.25 -5.61 -4.76
N VAL A 217 -12.99 -6.91 -4.66
CA VAL A 217 -12.85 -7.63 -3.38
C VAL A 217 -11.38 -7.74 -3.02
N TYR A 218 -11.01 -7.16 -1.89
CA TYR A 218 -9.63 -7.13 -1.41
C TYR A 218 -9.51 -7.84 -0.07
N THR A 219 -8.43 -8.60 0.14
CA THR A 219 -8.07 -9.13 1.46
C THR A 219 -6.55 -9.12 1.66
N ASP A 220 -6.11 -9.29 2.88
CA ASP A 220 -4.71 -9.45 3.26
C ASP A 220 -4.59 -10.54 4.33
N VAL A 221 -3.36 -10.95 4.65
CA VAL A 221 -3.10 -11.95 5.68
C VAL A 221 -3.74 -11.56 7.02
N TRP A 222 -4.31 -12.55 7.72
CA TRP A 222 -4.95 -12.31 9.02
C TRP A 222 -3.94 -12.04 10.15
N VAL A 223 -2.70 -12.45 9.96
CA VAL A 223 -1.62 -12.26 10.93
C VAL A 223 -0.58 -11.36 10.30
N SER A 224 -0.65 -10.08 10.62
CA SER A 224 0.31 -9.09 10.17
C SER A 224 1.65 -9.21 10.89
N MET A 225 2.66 -8.54 10.39
CA MET A 225 3.99 -8.53 11.01
C MET A 225 3.94 -7.85 12.38
N GLY A 226 4.17 -8.61 13.43
CA GLY A 226 4.12 -8.17 14.84
C GLY A 226 3.03 -8.88 15.63
N ASP A 227 2.04 -9.49 14.96
CA ASP A 227 0.87 -10.12 15.56
C ASP A 227 1.04 -11.65 15.71
N GLU A 228 2.24 -12.18 15.50
CA GLU A 228 2.51 -13.62 15.46
C GLU A 228 2.10 -14.35 16.76
N ALA A 229 2.11 -13.62 17.89
CA ALA A 229 1.68 -14.13 19.19
C ALA A 229 0.16 -14.39 19.27
N GLU A 230 -0.64 -13.66 18.45
CA GLU A 230 -2.10 -13.73 18.42
C GLU A 230 -2.64 -14.69 17.35
N LYS A 231 -1.77 -15.34 16.60
CA LYS A 231 -2.09 -16.14 15.42
C LYS A 231 -3.32 -17.04 15.59
N ALA A 232 -3.34 -17.88 16.64
CA ALA A 232 -4.42 -18.84 16.84
C ALA A 232 -5.78 -18.16 17.12
N GLN A 233 -5.78 -17.01 17.79
CA GLN A 233 -6.99 -16.25 18.05
C GLN A 233 -7.48 -15.57 16.78
N ARG A 234 -6.60 -14.92 16.03
CA ARG A 234 -6.91 -14.24 14.76
C ARG A 234 -7.46 -15.23 13.72
N GLU A 235 -6.85 -16.40 13.56
CA GLU A 235 -7.34 -17.46 12.66
C GLU A 235 -8.75 -17.92 13.01
N LYS A 236 -9.08 -17.99 14.30
CA LYS A 236 -10.43 -18.36 14.76
C LYS A 236 -11.45 -17.26 14.51
N ASP A 237 -11.12 -16.02 14.87
CA ASP A 237 -12.06 -14.88 14.80
C ASP A 237 -12.33 -14.47 13.36
N LEU A 238 -11.32 -14.56 12.48
CA LEU A 238 -11.40 -14.19 11.07
C LEU A 238 -11.84 -15.35 10.16
N SER A 239 -12.01 -16.56 10.66
CA SER A 239 -12.33 -17.76 9.86
C SER A 239 -13.58 -17.62 8.96
N HIS A 240 -14.57 -16.81 9.37
CA HIS A 240 -15.77 -16.52 8.59
C HIS A 240 -15.57 -15.46 7.51
N TYR A 241 -14.42 -14.76 7.54
CA TYR A 241 -14.05 -13.70 6.59
C TYR A 241 -13.09 -14.20 5.50
N GLN A 242 -12.95 -15.53 5.33
CA GLN A 242 -12.19 -16.09 4.22
C GLN A 242 -12.86 -15.73 2.89
N VAL A 243 -12.13 -15.07 2.00
CA VAL A 243 -12.61 -14.81 0.64
C VAL A 243 -12.58 -16.10 -0.16
N ASN A 244 -13.74 -16.63 -0.47
CA ASN A 244 -13.98 -17.82 -1.29
C ASN A 244 -14.96 -17.50 -2.38
N GLN A 245 -15.27 -18.46 -3.27
CA GLN A 245 -16.15 -18.19 -4.40
C GLN A 245 -17.55 -17.72 -3.97
N LYS A 246 -18.08 -18.18 -2.84
CA LYS A 246 -19.38 -17.72 -2.34
C LYS A 246 -19.40 -16.24 -1.97
N LEU A 247 -18.29 -15.73 -1.43
CA LEU A 247 -18.15 -14.30 -1.17
C LEU A 247 -17.99 -13.51 -2.47
N MET A 248 -17.22 -14.04 -3.43
CA MET A 248 -17.09 -13.41 -4.76
C MET A 248 -18.42 -13.33 -5.50
N ASP A 249 -19.28 -14.34 -5.34
CA ASP A 249 -20.62 -14.40 -5.96
C ASP A 249 -21.63 -13.37 -5.37
N ILE A 250 -21.32 -12.72 -4.23
CA ILE A 250 -22.11 -11.63 -3.65
C ILE A 250 -21.77 -10.29 -4.32
N ALA A 251 -20.50 -10.13 -4.73
CA ALA A 251 -20.03 -8.94 -5.43
C ALA A 251 -20.63 -8.84 -6.85
N ASN A 252 -20.40 -7.73 -7.53
CA ASN A 252 -20.88 -7.50 -8.88
C ASN A 252 -20.39 -8.56 -9.88
N ASP A 253 -21.18 -8.84 -10.90
CA ASP A 253 -20.72 -9.59 -12.07
C ASP A 253 -19.49 -8.90 -12.67
N GLY A 254 -18.38 -9.64 -12.80
CA GLY A 254 -17.10 -9.09 -13.27
C GLY A 254 -16.25 -8.42 -12.19
N ALA A 255 -16.62 -8.56 -10.91
CA ALA A 255 -15.76 -8.13 -9.81
C ALA A 255 -14.39 -8.83 -9.86
N ILE A 256 -13.33 -8.08 -9.53
CA ILE A 256 -11.95 -8.59 -9.44
C ILE A 256 -11.56 -8.88 -7.99
N PHE A 257 -10.65 -9.84 -7.84
CA PHE A 257 -10.01 -10.15 -6.56
C PHE A 257 -8.60 -9.58 -6.50
N MET A 258 -8.26 -8.90 -5.40
CA MET A 258 -6.96 -8.29 -5.12
C MET A 258 -6.39 -8.75 -3.78
N HIS A 259 -5.06 -8.84 -3.70
CA HIS A 259 -4.30 -9.18 -2.51
C HIS A 259 -2.86 -8.70 -2.65
N CYS A 260 -2.34 -7.98 -1.66
CA CYS A 260 -0.98 -7.40 -1.72
C CYS A 260 0.16 -8.44 -1.68
N LEU A 261 -0.15 -9.71 -1.41
CA LEU A 261 0.81 -10.80 -1.23
C LEU A 261 1.86 -10.55 -0.12
N PRO A 262 2.33 -11.60 0.58
CA PRO A 262 2.08 -13.03 0.34
C PRO A 262 0.69 -13.45 0.82
N ALA A 263 0.07 -14.44 0.17
CA ALA A 263 -1.21 -14.98 0.57
C ALA A 263 -1.06 -16.39 1.15
N VAL A 264 -1.92 -16.73 2.10
CA VAL A 264 -2.00 -18.07 2.69
C VAL A 264 -3.28 -18.75 2.22
N ARG A 265 -3.18 -19.51 1.11
CA ARG A 265 -4.31 -20.26 0.57
C ARG A 265 -4.94 -21.18 1.59
N GLY A 266 -6.28 -21.08 1.75
CA GLY A 266 -7.03 -21.81 2.75
C GLY A 266 -7.17 -21.09 4.09
N GLN A 267 -6.51 -19.93 4.28
CA GLN A 267 -6.76 -19.00 5.38
C GLN A 267 -7.61 -17.82 4.90
N GLU A 268 -7.02 -16.65 4.64
CA GLU A 268 -7.75 -15.44 4.25
C GLU A 268 -8.40 -15.54 2.86
N VAL A 269 -7.88 -16.40 1.99
CA VAL A 269 -8.40 -16.62 0.64
C VAL A 269 -8.35 -18.10 0.25
N SER A 270 -9.36 -18.58 -0.47
CA SER A 270 -9.35 -19.91 -1.06
C SER A 270 -8.46 -19.98 -2.31
N ALA A 271 -7.90 -21.16 -2.60
CA ALA A 271 -7.08 -21.35 -3.80
C ALA A 271 -7.87 -21.08 -5.10
N GLU A 272 -9.15 -21.45 -5.14
CA GLU A 272 -10.02 -21.24 -6.30
C GLU A 272 -10.20 -19.76 -6.66
N VAL A 273 -10.19 -18.86 -5.66
CA VAL A 273 -10.32 -17.42 -5.89
C VAL A 273 -8.99 -16.82 -6.31
N ILE A 274 -7.92 -17.01 -5.51
CA ILE A 274 -6.64 -16.36 -5.80
C ILE A 274 -5.97 -16.87 -7.09
N ASP A 275 -6.20 -18.14 -7.44
CA ASP A 275 -5.68 -18.75 -8.67
C ASP A 275 -6.75 -18.75 -9.81
N GLY A 276 -7.93 -18.16 -9.57
CA GLY A 276 -9.04 -18.08 -10.49
C GLY A 276 -8.96 -16.91 -11.47
N SER A 277 -9.92 -16.88 -12.42
CA SER A 277 -9.95 -15.88 -13.51
C SER A 277 -10.31 -14.45 -13.05
N GLN A 278 -10.88 -14.28 -11.86
CA GLN A 278 -11.20 -12.97 -11.29
C GLN A 278 -9.99 -12.35 -10.56
N SER A 279 -8.93 -13.13 -10.33
CA SER A 279 -7.75 -12.68 -9.59
C SER A 279 -6.81 -11.87 -10.48
N VAL A 280 -6.46 -10.66 -10.03
CA VAL A 280 -5.48 -9.79 -10.69
C VAL A 280 -4.23 -9.57 -9.81
N VAL A 281 -3.97 -10.48 -8.89
CA VAL A 281 -2.89 -10.32 -7.87
C VAL A 281 -1.48 -10.22 -8.47
N TYR A 282 -1.24 -10.81 -9.64
CA TYR A 282 0.07 -10.72 -10.29
C TYR A 282 0.26 -9.41 -11.07
N ASP A 283 -0.79 -8.91 -11.72
CA ASP A 283 -0.79 -7.56 -12.32
C ASP A 283 -0.62 -6.49 -11.25
N GLN A 284 -1.34 -6.65 -10.12
CA GLN A 284 -1.19 -5.84 -8.92
C GLN A 284 0.24 -5.86 -8.36
N ALA A 285 0.86 -7.03 -8.29
CA ALA A 285 2.25 -7.17 -7.83
C ALA A 285 3.25 -6.53 -8.80
N GLU A 286 3.05 -6.64 -10.12
CA GLU A 286 3.84 -5.97 -11.14
C GLU A 286 3.70 -4.44 -11.01
N ASN A 287 2.51 -3.94 -10.79
CA ASN A 287 2.22 -2.52 -10.66
C ASN A 287 2.90 -1.86 -9.46
N ARG A 288 3.39 -2.63 -8.49
CA ARG A 288 4.30 -2.14 -7.45
C ARG A 288 5.55 -1.50 -8.04
N LEU A 289 6.13 -2.09 -9.10
CA LEU A 289 7.29 -1.52 -9.79
C LEU A 289 6.93 -0.17 -10.44
N HIS A 290 5.80 -0.11 -11.14
CA HIS A 290 5.43 1.09 -11.91
C HIS A 290 4.97 2.23 -11.01
N ALA A 291 4.17 1.96 -9.98
CA ALA A 291 3.80 2.96 -8.97
C ALA A 291 5.03 3.52 -8.22
N GLN A 292 5.96 2.65 -7.82
CA GLN A 292 7.18 3.09 -7.14
C GLN A 292 8.10 3.88 -8.08
N LYS A 293 8.17 3.56 -9.37
CA LYS A 293 8.88 4.39 -10.36
C LYS A 293 8.26 5.79 -10.45
N ALA A 294 6.94 5.90 -10.42
CA ALA A 294 6.26 7.20 -10.43
C ALA A 294 6.55 8.00 -9.16
N ILE A 295 6.53 7.35 -8.00
CA ILE A 295 6.91 7.97 -6.72
C ILE A 295 8.37 8.47 -6.77
N LEU A 296 9.29 7.61 -7.22
CA LEU A 296 10.71 7.96 -7.34
C LEU A 296 10.92 9.13 -8.31
N TYR A 297 10.24 9.11 -9.45
CA TYR A 297 10.27 10.19 -10.41
C TYR A 297 9.76 11.51 -9.82
N HIS A 298 8.62 11.48 -9.12
CA HIS A 298 7.98 12.63 -8.51
C HIS A 298 8.88 13.31 -7.45
N TYR A 299 9.51 12.51 -6.59
CA TYR A 299 10.28 13.03 -5.45
C TYR A 299 11.76 13.26 -5.75
N LEU A 300 12.37 12.59 -6.72
CA LEU A 300 13.84 12.63 -6.93
C LEU A 300 14.26 13.33 -8.23
N LYS A 301 13.37 13.55 -9.17
CA LYS A 301 13.68 14.33 -10.38
C LYS A 301 13.70 15.83 -10.04
#